data_59e65d859e6f4c1702abd3b629242e21
#
_entry.id   59e65d859e6f4c1702abd3b629242e21
#
_cell.length_a   1.000
_cell.length_b   1.000
_cell.length_c   1.000
_cell.angle_alpha   90.00
_cell.angle_beta   90.00
_cell.angle_gamma   90.00
#
_symmetry.space_group_name_H-M   'P 1'
#
loop_
_entity.id
_entity.type
_entity.pdbx_description
1 polymer ?
#
loop_
_entity_poly.entity_id
_entity_poly.type
_entity_poly.pdbx_seq_one_letter_code
_entity_poly.pdbx_strand_id
1 'polypeptide(L)'
;MALSQPRKEAHRKVRKGKNTGTASRCNTVAFGDYGLMSIDNERITSRQIEAARQAITRYIKRGGKIWIRIFPHTPVTKKPLDVKMGSGKGEPQFFVAKVKAGTVMFEIADVTEEQAKEALRLASHKLPVRCKIIKKEEF
;
A
#
# COMPACT_ATOMS: atom_id res chain seq x y z
N MET A 1 -17.33 -0.54 0.15
CA MET A 1 -16.44 -0.83 1.28
C MET A 1 -15.67 0.44 1.66
N ALA A 2 -15.55 0.73 2.94
CA ALA A 2 -14.87 1.93 3.40
C ALA A 2 -13.36 1.85 3.14
N LEU A 3 -12.75 2.98 2.77
CA LEU A 3 -11.32 3.08 2.60
C LEU A 3 -10.61 2.98 3.94
N SER A 4 -9.43 2.36 3.95
CA SER A 4 -8.60 2.26 5.15
C SER A 4 -8.11 3.64 5.57
N GLN A 5 -8.29 3.97 6.84
CA GLN A 5 -7.77 5.22 7.42
C GLN A 5 -7.71 5.09 8.93
N PRO A 6 -6.89 5.89 9.62
CA PRO A 6 -6.84 5.87 11.08
C PRO A 6 -8.18 6.28 11.69
N ARG A 7 -8.61 5.55 12.71
CA ARG A 7 -9.81 5.91 13.49
C ARG A 7 -9.57 7.12 14.36
N LYS A 8 -8.37 7.26 14.85
CA LYS A 8 -7.97 8.34 15.76
C LYS A 8 -6.61 8.88 15.32
N GLU A 9 -6.54 10.18 15.17
CA GLU A 9 -5.32 10.84 14.72
C GLU A 9 -4.54 11.38 15.91
N ALA A 10 -3.36 10.81 16.18
CA ALA A 10 -2.44 11.34 17.19
C ALA A 10 -1.90 12.72 16.76
N HIS A 11 -1.59 12.83 15.45
CA HIS A 11 -1.15 14.08 14.83
C HIS A 11 -1.95 14.29 13.57
N ARG A 12 -2.75 15.36 13.55
CA ARG A 12 -3.63 15.66 12.42
C ARG A 12 -2.85 16.05 11.16
N LYS A 13 -1.71 16.71 11.36
CA LYS A 13 -0.85 17.16 10.26
C LYS A 13 0.58 16.75 10.56
N VAL A 14 1.30 16.33 9.52
CA VAL A 14 2.72 15.95 9.64
C VAL A 14 3.53 16.61 8.54
N ARG A 15 4.84 16.74 8.78
CA ARG A 15 5.76 17.25 7.76
C ARG A 15 5.90 16.24 6.64
N LYS A 16 5.98 16.73 5.39
CA LYS A 16 6.12 15.88 4.22
C LYS A 16 7.37 14.99 4.30
N GLY A 17 8.52 15.56 4.67
CA GLY A 17 9.77 14.81 4.74
C GLY A 17 10.20 14.20 3.43
N LYS A 18 11.22 13.36 3.48
CA LYS A 18 11.70 12.58 2.34
C LYS A 18 11.47 11.10 2.61
N ASN A 19 10.92 10.39 1.63
CA ASN A 19 10.75 8.95 1.70
C ASN A 19 11.90 8.28 0.94
N THR A 20 12.99 8.02 1.64
CA THR A 20 14.22 7.46 1.07
C THR A 20 14.67 6.22 1.82
N GLY A 21 15.60 5.47 1.24
CA GLY A 21 16.17 4.28 1.83
C GLY A 21 15.46 3.01 1.42
N THR A 22 15.82 1.91 2.07
CA THR A 22 15.23 0.60 1.84
C THR A 22 14.52 0.10 3.09
N ALA A 23 13.55 -0.78 2.92
CA ALA A 23 12.79 -1.34 4.03
C ALA A 23 13.67 -2.27 4.86
N SER A 24 13.66 -2.06 6.19
CA SER A 24 14.30 -2.95 7.17
C SER A 24 13.28 -3.84 7.87
N ARG A 25 12.00 -3.50 7.77
CA ARG A 25 10.88 -4.26 8.31
C ARG A 25 9.86 -4.51 7.22
N CYS A 26 9.03 -5.54 7.38
CA CYS A 26 8.01 -5.88 6.39
C CYS A 26 8.62 -6.14 5.00
N ASN A 27 9.79 -6.75 4.97
CA ASN A 27 10.53 -7.02 3.75
C ASN A 27 10.55 -8.50 3.35
N THR A 28 9.80 -9.32 4.08
CA THR A 28 9.65 -10.75 3.77
C THR A 28 8.18 -11.16 3.85
N VAL A 29 7.84 -12.25 3.14
CA VAL A 29 6.51 -12.84 3.21
C VAL A 29 6.38 -13.57 4.54
N ALA A 30 5.42 -13.15 5.37
CA ALA A 30 5.23 -13.69 6.73
C ALA A 30 3.96 -14.52 6.88
N PHE A 31 2.85 -14.08 6.31
CA PHE A 31 1.54 -14.70 6.51
C PHE A 31 1.10 -15.58 5.35
N GLY A 32 1.43 -15.20 4.12
CA GLY A 32 1.00 -15.91 2.92
C GLY A 32 2.11 -16.76 2.32
N ASP A 33 1.87 -17.20 1.08
CA ASP A 33 2.82 -17.98 0.30
C ASP A 33 3.56 -17.12 -0.71
N TYR A 34 2.90 -16.08 -1.21
CA TYR A 34 3.44 -15.14 -2.20
C TYR A 34 3.18 -13.72 -1.75
N GLY A 35 4.05 -12.81 -2.15
CA GLY A 35 3.91 -11.40 -1.81
C GLY A 35 4.23 -10.47 -2.96
N LEU A 36 3.67 -9.28 -2.92
CA LEU A 36 3.95 -8.20 -3.85
C LEU A 36 4.83 -7.18 -3.14
N MET A 37 6.07 -7.06 -3.61
CA MET A 37 7.08 -6.18 -3.03
C MET A 37 7.24 -4.93 -3.87
N SER A 38 7.34 -3.77 -3.23
CA SER A 38 7.65 -2.51 -3.90
C SER A 38 9.15 -2.45 -4.24
N ILE A 39 9.46 -2.00 -5.45
CA ILE A 39 10.84 -1.72 -5.88
C ILE A 39 11.18 -0.24 -5.67
N ASP A 40 10.18 0.61 -5.64
CA ASP A 40 10.33 2.06 -5.53
C ASP A 40 9.92 2.58 -4.16
N ASN A 41 10.40 3.78 -3.83
CA ASN A 41 9.95 4.55 -2.67
C ASN A 41 8.83 5.49 -3.13
N GLU A 42 7.62 5.35 -2.56
CA GLU A 42 6.48 6.15 -2.97
C GLU A 42 5.42 6.22 -1.88
N ARG A 43 4.49 7.13 -2.05
CA ARG A 43 3.29 7.22 -1.23
C ARG A 43 2.15 6.48 -1.92
N ILE A 44 1.47 5.63 -1.18
CA ILE A 44 0.34 4.85 -1.71
C ILE A 44 -0.91 5.28 -0.97
N THR A 45 -1.91 5.74 -1.71
CA THR A 45 -3.17 6.21 -1.13
C THR A 45 -4.06 5.03 -0.74
N SER A 46 -5.01 5.27 0.18
CA SER A 46 -5.98 4.25 0.56
C SER A 46 -6.82 3.78 -0.63
N ARG A 47 -7.10 4.66 -1.60
CA ARG A 47 -7.81 4.28 -2.82
C ARG A 47 -7.01 3.33 -3.68
N GLN A 48 -5.71 3.54 -3.80
CA GLN A 48 -4.82 2.64 -4.55
C GLN A 48 -4.72 1.28 -3.87
N ILE A 49 -4.60 1.25 -2.55
CA ILE A 49 -4.58 0.01 -1.77
C ILE A 49 -5.88 -0.77 -1.99
N GLU A 50 -7.03 -0.12 -1.90
CA GLU A 50 -8.33 -0.75 -2.10
C GLU A 50 -8.50 -1.26 -3.54
N ALA A 51 -8.07 -0.49 -4.53
CA ALA A 51 -8.12 -0.90 -5.93
C ALA A 51 -7.27 -2.16 -6.18
N ALA A 52 -6.08 -2.21 -5.60
CA ALA A 52 -5.21 -3.38 -5.72
C ALA A 52 -5.83 -4.61 -5.04
N ARG A 53 -6.38 -4.44 -3.84
CA ARG A 53 -7.07 -5.51 -3.13
C ARG A 53 -8.23 -6.08 -3.95
N GLN A 54 -9.05 -5.20 -4.52
CA GLN A 54 -10.18 -5.61 -5.36
C GLN A 54 -9.70 -6.38 -6.60
N ALA A 55 -8.60 -5.95 -7.23
CA ALA A 55 -8.05 -6.64 -8.39
C ALA A 55 -7.64 -8.08 -8.04
N ILE A 56 -7.00 -8.27 -6.89
CA ILE A 56 -6.64 -9.61 -6.41
C ILE A 56 -7.90 -10.43 -6.16
N THR A 57 -8.85 -9.88 -5.41
CA THR A 57 -10.09 -10.57 -5.03
C THR A 57 -10.90 -11.01 -6.26
N ARG A 58 -11.02 -10.15 -7.27
CA ARG A 58 -11.75 -10.47 -8.49
C ARG A 58 -11.13 -11.62 -9.26
N TYR A 59 -9.80 -11.67 -9.28
CA TYR A 59 -9.10 -12.73 -10.00
C TYR A 59 -9.20 -14.07 -9.29
N ILE A 60 -8.94 -14.13 -8.00
CA ILE A 60 -8.96 -15.40 -7.24
C ILE A 60 -10.37 -15.78 -6.78
N LYS A 61 -11.33 -14.87 -6.90
CA LYS A 61 -12.73 -15.06 -6.48
C LYS A 61 -12.82 -15.46 -4.99
N ARG A 62 -13.32 -16.67 -4.70
CA ARG A 62 -13.52 -17.14 -3.33
C ARG A 62 -12.39 -18.04 -2.82
N GLY A 63 -11.37 -18.27 -3.62
CA GLY A 63 -10.41 -19.35 -3.41
C GLY A 63 -9.11 -18.97 -2.72
N GLY A 64 -8.97 -17.91 -2.03
CA GLY A 64 -7.69 -17.56 -1.43
C GLY A 64 -7.81 -16.63 -0.25
N LYS A 65 -6.66 -16.38 0.39
CA LYS A 65 -6.55 -15.44 1.48
C LYS A 65 -5.62 -14.31 1.09
N ILE A 66 -5.95 -13.09 1.49
CA ILE A 66 -5.18 -11.88 1.19
C ILE A 66 -4.86 -11.16 2.49
N TRP A 67 -3.62 -10.73 2.63
CA TRP A 67 -3.20 -9.84 3.72
C TRP A 67 -2.69 -8.54 3.11
N ILE A 68 -3.19 -7.41 3.62
CA ILE A 68 -2.68 -6.08 3.30
C ILE A 68 -1.69 -5.72 4.40
N ARG A 69 -0.40 -5.59 4.03
CA ARG A 69 0.68 -5.36 4.99
C ARG A 69 1.03 -3.88 5.19
N ILE A 70 0.42 -2.99 4.41
CA ILE A 70 0.63 -1.55 4.52
C ILE A 70 -0.66 -0.87 4.98
N PHE A 71 -0.51 0.23 5.72
CA PHE A 71 -1.66 0.98 6.21
C PHE A 71 -1.44 2.48 5.97
N PRO A 72 -2.45 3.19 5.43
CA PRO A 72 -2.34 4.61 5.14
C PRO A 72 -2.56 5.44 6.42
N HIS A 73 -1.50 5.67 7.18
CA HIS A 73 -1.57 6.41 8.44
C HIS A 73 -1.01 7.83 8.37
N THR A 74 -0.39 8.22 7.27
CA THR A 74 0.21 9.55 7.10
C THR A 74 -0.76 10.49 6.42
N PRO A 75 -1.21 11.58 7.08
CA PRO A 75 -2.14 12.53 6.47
C PRO A 75 -1.43 13.38 5.41
N VAL A 76 -2.13 13.66 4.31
CA VAL A 76 -1.70 14.59 3.26
C VAL A 76 -2.63 15.77 3.27
N THR A 77 -2.08 16.97 3.36
CA THR A 77 -2.83 18.22 3.41
C THR A 77 -2.82 18.92 2.06
N LYS A 78 -3.92 19.60 1.74
CA LYS A 78 -4.07 20.37 0.52
C LYS A 78 -4.88 21.62 0.82
N LYS A 79 -4.42 22.77 0.35
CA LYS A 79 -5.20 24.01 0.44
C LYS A 79 -6.17 24.10 -0.73
N PRO A 80 -7.38 24.65 -0.51
CA PRO A 80 -8.29 24.96 -1.62
C PRO A 80 -7.64 25.93 -2.62
N LEU A 81 -8.07 25.88 -3.87
CA LEU A 81 -7.50 26.68 -4.95
C LEU A 81 -7.58 28.20 -4.69
N ASP A 82 -8.62 28.66 -3.98
CA ASP A 82 -8.89 30.07 -3.70
C ASP A 82 -8.30 30.55 -2.37
N VAL A 83 -7.59 29.71 -1.63
CA VAL A 83 -6.93 30.07 -0.36
C VAL A 83 -5.52 30.55 -0.62
N LYS A 84 -5.18 31.74 -0.08
CA LYS A 84 -3.85 32.33 -0.22
C LYS A 84 -2.80 31.50 0.53
N MET A 85 -1.60 31.45 -0.02
CA MET A 85 -0.46 30.84 0.64
C MET A 85 -0.06 31.67 1.88
N GLY A 86 0.35 30.99 2.96
CA GLY A 86 0.80 31.64 4.18
C GLY A 86 -0.20 31.68 5.32
N SER A 87 -1.42 31.21 5.12
CA SER A 87 -2.46 31.16 6.16
C SER A 87 -2.39 29.90 7.03
N GLY A 88 -1.22 29.26 7.10
CA GLY A 88 -1.02 28.00 7.80
C GLY A 88 -1.14 26.78 6.88
N LYS A 89 -0.91 25.61 7.44
CA LYS A 89 -0.96 24.35 6.71
C LYS A 89 -2.41 23.98 6.38
N GLY A 90 -2.66 23.49 5.17
CA GLY A 90 -3.99 23.08 4.72
C GLY A 90 -4.59 21.97 5.55
N GLU A 91 -5.88 21.71 5.36
CA GLU A 91 -6.59 20.61 6.02
C GLU A 91 -6.14 19.25 5.49
N PRO A 92 -6.10 18.20 6.34
CA PRO A 92 -5.89 16.85 5.87
C PRO A 92 -6.99 16.42 4.89
N GLN A 93 -6.60 15.96 3.70
CA GLN A 93 -7.54 15.55 2.66
C GLN A 93 -7.64 14.04 2.54
N PHE A 94 -6.54 13.34 2.72
CA PHE A 94 -6.48 11.88 2.60
C PHE A 94 -5.25 11.36 3.33
N PHE A 95 -5.18 10.04 3.47
CA PHE A 95 -4.06 9.37 4.13
C PHE A 95 -3.29 8.52 3.13
N VAL A 96 -2.00 8.40 3.33
CA VAL A 96 -1.11 7.59 2.50
C VAL A 96 -0.23 6.69 3.36
N ALA A 97 0.18 5.57 2.78
CA ALA A 97 1.24 4.74 3.31
C ALA A 97 2.55 5.15 2.64
N LYS A 98 3.56 5.51 3.43
CA LYS A 98 4.91 5.78 2.91
C LYS A 98 5.62 4.45 2.76
N VAL A 99 5.80 4.01 1.52
CA VAL A 99 6.38 2.71 1.20
C VAL A 99 7.81 2.89 0.72
N LYS A 100 8.72 2.11 1.29
CA LYS A 100 10.12 2.08 0.87
C LYS A 100 10.38 0.86 -0.02
N ALA A 101 11.38 0.98 -0.87
CA ALA A 101 11.82 -0.14 -1.70
C ALA A 101 12.10 -1.36 -0.84
N GLY A 102 11.58 -2.52 -1.24
CA GLY A 102 11.71 -3.76 -0.48
C GLY A 102 10.54 -4.06 0.46
N THR A 103 9.55 -3.17 0.58
CA THR A 103 8.38 -3.41 1.41
C THR A 103 7.42 -4.39 0.74
N VAL A 104 7.02 -5.44 1.46
CA VAL A 104 5.96 -6.35 1.02
C VAL A 104 4.62 -5.70 1.34
N MET A 105 3.87 -5.35 0.31
CA MET A 105 2.62 -4.60 0.45
C MET A 105 1.40 -5.52 0.60
N PHE A 106 1.37 -6.61 -0.15
CA PHE A 106 0.27 -7.58 -0.14
C PHE A 106 0.84 -8.98 -0.08
N GLU A 107 0.11 -9.88 0.59
CA GLU A 107 0.43 -11.30 0.60
C GLU A 107 -0.81 -12.10 0.22
N ILE A 108 -0.60 -13.25 -0.38
CA ILE A 108 -1.66 -14.13 -0.84
C ILE A 108 -1.31 -15.59 -0.52
N ALA A 109 -2.31 -16.36 -0.15
CA ALA A 109 -2.15 -17.79 0.15
C ALA A 109 -3.34 -18.60 -0.34
N ASP A 110 -3.20 -19.92 -0.30
CA ASP A 110 -4.24 -20.88 -0.66
C ASP A 110 -4.65 -20.78 -2.14
N VAL A 111 -3.69 -20.47 -3.01
CA VAL A 111 -3.87 -20.41 -4.47
C VAL A 111 -2.65 -21.05 -5.12
N THR A 112 -2.81 -21.43 -6.41
CA THR A 112 -1.69 -21.94 -7.17
C THR A 112 -0.68 -20.83 -7.47
N GLU A 113 0.55 -21.20 -7.79
CA GLU A 113 1.59 -20.23 -8.14
C GLU A 113 1.18 -19.37 -9.34
N GLU A 114 0.57 -19.95 -10.35
CA GLU A 114 0.10 -19.22 -11.52
C GLU A 114 -0.99 -18.22 -11.18
N GLN A 115 -1.95 -18.63 -10.36
CA GLN A 115 -3.02 -17.73 -9.88
C GLN A 115 -2.46 -16.61 -9.05
N ALA A 116 -1.50 -16.90 -8.16
CA ALA A 116 -0.87 -15.88 -7.33
C ALA A 116 -0.11 -14.85 -8.17
N LYS A 117 0.68 -15.31 -9.12
CA LYS A 117 1.45 -14.41 -10.00
C LYS A 117 0.52 -13.50 -10.81
N GLU A 118 -0.54 -14.04 -11.40
CA GLU A 118 -1.46 -13.23 -12.19
C GLU A 118 -2.25 -12.25 -11.33
N ALA A 119 -2.74 -12.68 -10.17
CA ALA A 119 -3.48 -11.82 -9.26
C ALA A 119 -2.61 -10.64 -8.79
N LEU A 120 -1.37 -10.92 -8.40
CA LEU A 120 -0.45 -9.87 -7.94
C LEU A 120 0.00 -8.96 -9.08
N ARG A 121 0.14 -9.49 -10.29
CA ARG A 121 0.42 -8.66 -11.48
C ARG A 121 -0.71 -7.66 -11.73
N LEU A 122 -1.95 -8.11 -11.67
CA LEU A 122 -3.11 -7.23 -11.83
C LEU A 122 -3.16 -6.16 -10.73
N ALA A 123 -2.84 -6.53 -9.50
CA ALA A 123 -2.77 -5.58 -8.39
C ALA A 123 -1.68 -4.52 -8.62
N SER A 124 -0.54 -4.92 -9.16
CA SER A 124 0.58 -3.99 -9.40
C SER A 124 0.21 -2.87 -10.37
N HIS A 125 -0.72 -3.13 -11.30
CA HIS A 125 -1.19 -2.09 -12.23
C HIS A 125 -2.02 -1.00 -11.54
N LYS A 126 -2.49 -1.23 -10.35
CA LYS A 126 -3.28 -0.25 -9.56
C LYS A 126 -2.40 0.58 -8.62
N LEU A 127 -1.13 0.25 -8.54
CA LEU A 127 -0.20 0.90 -7.62
C LEU A 127 0.76 1.82 -8.37
N PRO A 128 1.24 2.92 -7.74
CA PRO A 128 2.11 3.89 -8.39
C PRO A 128 3.59 3.47 -8.37
N VAL A 129 3.89 2.24 -8.01
CA VAL A 129 5.25 1.73 -7.87
C VAL A 129 5.49 0.54 -8.78
N ARG A 130 6.75 0.35 -9.16
CA ARG A 130 7.17 -0.90 -9.78
C ARG A 130 7.20 -1.97 -8.70
N CYS A 131 6.76 -3.17 -9.04
CA CYS A 131 6.59 -4.24 -8.09
C CYS A 131 7.31 -5.50 -8.52
N LYS A 132 7.67 -6.32 -7.54
CA LYS A 132 8.23 -7.64 -7.73
C LYS A 132 7.39 -8.65 -6.96
N ILE A 133 7.12 -9.79 -7.59
CA ILE A 133 6.42 -10.89 -6.94
C ILE A 133 7.46 -11.78 -6.28
N ILE A 134 7.31 -12.03 -4.99
CA ILE A 134 8.23 -12.86 -4.23
C ILE A 134 7.49 -14.05 -3.62
N LYS A 135 8.22 -15.11 -3.39
CA LYS A 135 7.73 -16.33 -2.75
C LYS A 135 8.24 -16.38 -1.32
N LYS A 136 7.45 -16.97 -0.43
CA LYS A 136 7.88 -17.20 0.95
C LYS A 136 9.11 -18.10 0.95
N GLU A 137 10.14 -17.67 1.69
CA GLU A 137 11.34 -18.46 1.84
C GLU A 137 11.08 -19.66 2.77
N GLU A 138 11.53 -20.82 2.33
CA GLU A 138 11.52 -22.04 3.15
C GLU A 138 12.88 -22.17 3.84
N PHE A 139 12.84 -22.35 5.15
CA PHE A 139 14.03 -22.62 5.94
C PHE A 139 14.16 -24.12 6.22
#